data_b9f8f704269ba9959bfbb0dfb3c1e659
#
_entry.id   b9f8f704269ba9959bfbb0dfb3c1e659
#
_cell.length_a   1.000
_cell.length_b   1.000
_cell.length_c   1.000
_cell.angle_alpha   90.00
_cell.angle_beta   90.00
_cell.angle_gamma   90.00
#
_symmetry.space_group_name_H-M   'P 1'
#
loop_
_entity.id
_entity.type
_entity.pdbx_description
1 polymer ?
#
loop_
_entity_poly.entity_id
_entity_poly.type
_entity_poly.pdbx_seq_one_letter_code
_entity_poly.pdbx_strand_id
1 'polypeptide(L)'
;DRINIAYTGERTVFRFGRQAISWGNGLLFTPMDIFNPFDPAAVDKEYKTGDNMFYAQYLQNNGNDVQAVAVVRRNLMNGDVEMDESSLAVKYHGFWGTNEYDLLLAEHYGERVLGLAASTDFGGAIWRGDLVWTDTDDGSIFSAVAGLGYSWVIARHNWNGFLEYYYNGFGQSDSDYSAAGLAANPELLQRLARGELFNIGRHYLGTSLTVELTPLLSFTPNIFINLITIFSSFGSRAGGIFKH
;
A
#
# COMPACT_ATOMS: atom_id res chain seq x y z
N ASP A 1 12.89 -17.37 3.21
CA ASP A 1 13.90 -16.96 4.20
C ASP A 1 14.47 -15.60 3.83
N ARG A 2 14.64 -14.71 4.81
CA ARG A 2 15.28 -13.41 4.65
C ARG A 2 16.63 -13.45 5.33
N ILE A 3 17.69 -13.23 4.55
CA ILE A 3 19.08 -13.18 5.07
C ILE A 3 19.65 -11.85 4.63
N ASN A 4 20.07 -11.03 5.58
CA ASN A 4 20.75 -9.77 5.33
C ASN A 4 21.87 -9.53 6.33
N ILE A 5 22.79 -8.65 5.96
CA ILE A 5 23.85 -8.13 6.82
C ILE A 5 23.50 -6.67 7.12
N ALA A 6 23.55 -6.29 8.39
CA ALA A 6 23.23 -4.94 8.84
C ALA A 6 24.42 -4.31 9.59
N TYR A 7 24.65 -3.02 9.32
CA TYR A 7 25.51 -2.16 10.12
C TYR A 7 24.65 -1.02 10.69
N THR A 8 24.73 -0.80 11.99
CA THR A 8 24.02 0.27 12.68
C THR A 8 25.03 1.16 13.41
N GLY A 9 25.17 2.39 12.96
CA GLY A 9 25.90 3.46 13.62
C GLY A 9 24.98 4.33 14.48
N GLU A 10 25.46 5.43 15.00
CA GLU A 10 24.67 6.37 15.83
C GLU A 10 23.49 6.99 15.07
N ARG A 11 23.66 7.27 13.77
CA ARG A 11 22.66 7.93 12.91
C ARG A 11 22.48 7.27 11.55
N THR A 12 23.22 6.20 11.30
CA THR A 12 23.21 5.54 10.00
C THR A 12 22.88 4.07 10.17
N VAL A 13 22.02 3.57 9.28
CA VAL A 13 21.73 2.13 9.16
C VAL A 13 22.01 1.74 7.72
N PHE A 14 22.77 0.69 7.52
CA PHE A 14 22.96 0.05 6.22
C PHE A 14 22.56 -1.41 6.32
N ARG A 15 21.80 -1.88 5.35
CA ARG A 15 21.45 -3.32 5.24
C ARG A 15 21.64 -3.77 3.81
N PHE A 16 22.19 -4.96 3.65
CA PHE A 16 22.39 -5.59 2.36
C PHE A 16 21.93 -7.04 2.41
N GLY A 17 21.16 -7.45 1.42
CA GLY A 17 20.63 -8.81 1.29
C GLY A 17 19.11 -8.82 1.24
N ARG A 18 18.51 -10.01 1.43
CA ARG A 18 17.08 -10.19 1.32
C ARG A 18 16.35 -9.65 2.54
N GLN A 19 15.55 -8.60 2.33
CA GLN A 19 14.81 -7.91 3.37
C GLN A 19 13.52 -7.33 2.80
N ALA A 20 12.56 -7.05 3.66
CA ALA A 20 11.34 -6.33 3.33
C ALA A 20 11.35 -4.95 3.98
N ILE A 21 10.77 -3.99 3.30
CA ILE A 21 10.49 -2.66 3.82
C ILE A 21 8.98 -2.40 3.72
N SER A 22 8.48 -1.43 4.48
CA SER A 22 7.10 -0.97 4.38
C SER A 22 7.10 0.55 4.43
N TRP A 23 6.49 1.14 3.42
CA TRP A 23 6.32 2.58 3.31
C TRP A 23 4.84 2.92 3.16
N GLY A 24 4.46 4.13 3.57
CA GLY A 24 3.08 4.59 3.56
C GLY A 24 2.36 4.42 4.89
N ASN A 25 1.22 5.08 5.01
CA ASN A 25 0.43 5.21 6.24
C ASN A 25 -0.87 4.40 6.22
N GLY A 26 -1.23 3.82 5.09
CA GLY A 26 -2.40 2.95 4.96
C GLY A 26 -2.28 1.70 5.82
N LEU A 27 -3.39 1.24 6.40
CA LEU A 27 -3.45 0.07 7.27
C LEU A 27 -3.81 -1.21 6.51
N LEU A 28 -4.64 -1.09 5.47
CA LEU A 28 -5.06 -2.18 4.60
C LEU A 28 -4.46 -2.04 3.22
N PHE A 29 -4.53 -0.84 2.66
CA PHE A 29 -4.04 -0.54 1.32
C PHE A 29 -2.86 0.40 1.41
N THR A 30 -1.73 0.01 0.84
CA THR A 30 -0.46 0.72 0.98
C THR A 30 0.13 1.07 -0.40
N PRO A 31 -0.44 2.04 -1.13
CA PRO A 31 0.04 2.38 -2.47
C PRO A 31 1.48 2.90 -2.50
N MET A 32 1.99 3.45 -1.39
CA MET A 32 3.40 3.85 -1.27
C MET A 32 4.38 2.70 -1.03
N ASP A 33 3.88 1.50 -0.71
CA ASP A 33 4.72 0.32 -0.49
C ASP A 33 5.03 -0.38 -1.82
N ILE A 34 5.82 0.28 -2.66
CA ILE A 34 6.09 -0.11 -4.04
C ILE A 34 6.94 -1.37 -4.17
N PHE A 35 7.67 -1.77 -3.14
CA PHE A 35 8.60 -2.91 -3.23
C PHE A 35 7.94 -4.25 -2.91
N ASN A 36 7.23 -4.34 -1.79
CA ASN A 36 6.62 -5.58 -1.34
C ASN A 36 5.32 -5.28 -0.58
N PRO A 37 4.25 -4.81 -1.23
CA PRO A 37 2.99 -4.54 -0.56
C PRO A 37 2.41 -5.81 0.06
N PHE A 38 1.67 -5.66 1.14
CA PHE A 38 0.88 -6.75 1.68
C PHE A 38 -0.39 -6.98 0.85
N ASP A 39 -0.77 -8.23 0.68
CA ASP A 39 -2.12 -8.55 0.24
C ASP A 39 -3.12 -8.12 1.35
N PRO A 40 -4.04 -7.19 1.08
CA PRO A 40 -5.03 -6.75 2.06
C PRO A 40 -5.92 -7.88 2.59
N ALA A 41 -6.12 -8.93 1.80
CA ALA A 41 -6.93 -10.10 2.15
C ALA A 41 -6.13 -11.18 2.90
N ALA A 42 -4.79 -11.04 3.02
CA ALA A 42 -3.98 -12.02 3.72
C ALA A 42 -4.30 -12.02 5.23
N VAL A 43 -4.56 -13.19 5.78
CA VAL A 43 -4.82 -13.40 7.20
C VAL A 43 -3.54 -13.24 8.02
N ASP A 44 -2.41 -13.71 7.47
CA ASP A 44 -1.08 -13.58 8.07
C ASP A 44 -0.32 -12.43 7.41
N LYS A 45 -0.18 -11.33 8.16
CA LYS A 45 0.58 -10.14 7.74
C LYS A 45 2.00 -10.09 8.36
N GLU A 46 2.42 -11.12 9.06
CA GLU A 46 3.74 -11.13 9.70
C GLU A 46 4.88 -11.38 8.71
N TYR A 47 4.58 -11.98 7.56
CA TYR A 47 5.58 -12.35 6.58
C TYR A 47 5.41 -11.65 5.23
N LYS A 48 6.37 -10.79 4.88
CA LYS A 48 6.61 -10.27 3.53
C LYS A 48 7.72 -11.07 2.86
N THR A 49 7.61 -11.38 1.59
CA THR A 49 8.64 -12.11 0.83
C THR A 49 9.98 -11.39 0.80
N GLY A 50 9.99 -10.08 0.64
CA GLY A 50 11.19 -9.26 0.57
C GLY A 50 11.99 -9.42 -0.73
N ASP A 51 12.77 -8.40 -1.06
CA ASP A 51 13.70 -8.34 -2.19
C ASP A 51 15.16 -8.34 -1.73
N ASN A 52 16.08 -8.73 -2.63
CA ASN A 52 17.51 -8.51 -2.45
C ASN A 52 17.79 -7.04 -2.72
N MET A 53 18.06 -6.30 -1.66
CA MET A 53 18.25 -4.85 -1.75
C MET A 53 19.41 -4.34 -0.92
N PHE A 54 19.92 -3.21 -1.33
CA PHE A 54 20.71 -2.34 -0.49
C PHE A 54 19.76 -1.30 0.11
N TYR A 55 19.77 -1.16 1.43
CA TYR A 55 19.02 -0.16 2.19
C TYR A 55 19.98 0.70 2.98
N ALA A 56 19.78 2.00 2.93
CA ALA A 56 20.48 2.99 3.74
C ALA A 56 19.47 3.90 4.43
N GLN A 57 19.74 4.29 5.68
CA GLN A 57 18.95 5.27 6.42
C GLN A 57 19.88 6.23 7.17
N TYR A 58 19.53 7.49 7.14
CA TYR A 58 20.19 8.55 7.90
C TYR A 58 19.18 9.26 8.81
N LEU A 59 19.42 9.18 10.12
CA LEU A 59 18.60 9.80 11.16
C LEU A 59 19.12 11.22 11.45
N GLN A 60 18.26 12.20 11.35
CA GLN A 60 18.55 13.60 11.67
C GLN A 60 18.32 13.89 13.15
N ASN A 61 18.93 14.98 13.67
CA ASN A 61 18.80 15.37 15.08
C ASN A 61 17.39 15.77 15.50
N ASN A 62 16.58 16.19 14.55
CA ASN A 62 15.20 16.62 14.76
C ASN A 62 14.18 15.47 14.68
N GLY A 63 14.63 14.22 14.58
CA GLY A 63 13.78 13.05 14.45
C GLY A 63 13.42 12.68 13.01
N ASN A 64 13.66 13.56 12.05
CA ASN A 64 13.44 13.24 10.64
C ASN A 64 14.45 12.21 10.14
N ASP A 65 14.13 11.51 9.05
CA ASP A 65 15.09 10.60 8.42
C ASP A 65 14.98 10.59 6.89
N VAL A 66 16.07 10.16 6.28
CA VAL A 66 16.16 9.89 4.84
C VAL A 66 16.47 8.41 4.67
N GLN A 67 15.71 7.74 3.85
CA GLN A 67 15.92 6.34 3.49
C GLN A 67 16.21 6.23 2.00
N ALA A 68 17.14 5.37 1.63
CA ALA A 68 17.46 5.06 0.24
C ALA A 68 17.45 3.55 0.04
N VAL A 69 16.90 3.11 -1.08
CA VAL A 69 16.77 1.69 -1.45
C VAL A 69 17.22 1.50 -2.89
N ALA A 70 18.04 0.50 -3.12
CA ALA A 70 18.40 0.04 -4.46
C ALA A 70 18.12 -1.46 -4.55
N VAL A 71 17.34 -1.87 -5.55
CA VAL A 71 17.04 -3.27 -5.87
C VAL A 71 17.54 -3.54 -7.27
N VAL A 72 18.51 -4.45 -7.37
CA VAL A 72 19.08 -4.88 -8.65
C VAL A 72 18.40 -6.18 -9.06
N ARG A 73 17.69 -6.13 -10.19
CA ARG A 73 16.98 -7.29 -10.74
C ARG A 73 17.62 -7.77 -12.03
N ARG A 74 17.39 -9.03 -12.30
CA ARG A 74 17.88 -9.69 -13.53
C ARG A 74 16.67 -10.07 -14.37
N ASN A 75 16.80 -9.87 -15.66
CA ASN A 75 15.84 -10.40 -16.61
C ASN A 75 15.82 -11.93 -16.52
N LEU A 76 14.62 -12.48 -16.32
CA LEU A 76 14.43 -13.92 -16.13
C LEU A 76 14.73 -14.76 -17.40
N MET A 77 14.77 -14.12 -18.59
CA MET A 77 14.96 -14.81 -19.87
C MET A 77 16.45 -14.96 -20.22
N ASN A 78 17.26 -13.92 -19.99
CA ASN A 78 18.69 -13.90 -20.36
C ASN A 78 19.63 -13.92 -19.16
N GLY A 79 19.14 -13.64 -17.93
CA GLY A 79 19.93 -13.59 -16.70
C GLY A 79 20.77 -12.34 -16.52
N ASP A 80 20.73 -11.39 -17.45
CA ASP A 80 21.47 -10.14 -17.38
C ASP A 80 20.80 -9.15 -16.39
N VAL A 81 21.62 -8.27 -15.81
CA VAL A 81 21.11 -7.16 -15.01
C VAL A 81 20.53 -6.12 -15.93
N GLU A 82 19.24 -5.82 -15.77
CA GLU A 82 18.56 -4.78 -16.55
C GLU A 82 18.12 -3.63 -15.63
N MET A 83 18.42 -2.41 -16.08
CA MET A 83 18.05 -1.21 -15.33
C MET A 83 16.53 -1.02 -15.30
N ASP A 84 15.85 -1.35 -16.40
CA ASP A 84 14.39 -1.26 -16.53
C ASP A 84 13.63 -2.27 -15.63
N GLU A 85 14.31 -3.31 -15.16
CA GLU A 85 13.78 -4.24 -14.15
C GLU A 85 14.16 -3.81 -12.72
N SER A 86 15.20 -3.00 -12.59
CA SER A 86 15.77 -2.58 -11.31
C SER A 86 14.99 -1.42 -10.69
N SER A 87 15.29 -1.09 -9.45
CA SER A 87 14.61 0.02 -8.77
C SER A 87 15.56 0.80 -7.88
N LEU A 88 15.38 2.10 -7.88
CA LEU A 88 16.05 3.05 -6.98
C LEU A 88 15.02 3.96 -6.36
N ALA A 89 15.03 4.11 -5.04
CA ALA A 89 14.09 4.97 -4.35
C ALA A 89 14.73 5.72 -3.19
N VAL A 90 14.24 6.92 -2.95
CA VAL A 90 14.57 7.74 -1.78
C VAL A 90 13.28 8.20 -1.13
N LYS A 91 13.18 8.00 0.19
CA LYS A 91 12.07 8.47 1.01
C LYS A 91 12.61 9.42 2.08
N TYR A 92 11.97 10.57 2.22
CA TYR A 92 12.15 11.47 3.35
C TYR A 92 10.95 11.32 4.28
N HIS A 93 11.22 11.09 5.57
CA HIS A 93 10.23 11.11 6.64
C HIS A 93 10.46 12.31 7.54
N GLY A 94 9.42 13.06 7.82
CA GLY A 94 9.51 14.27 8.62
C GLY A 94 8.31 14.53 9.50
N PHE A 95 8.50 15.43 10.47
CA PHE A 95 7.50 15.88 11.40
C PHE A 95 7.24 17.37 11.26
N TRP A 96 5.97 17.75 11.35
CA TRP A 96 5.56 19.15 11.48
C TRP A 96 4.54 19.28 12.61
N GLY A 97 5.01 19.68 13.80
CA GLY A 97 4.25 19.62 15.03
C GLY A 97 3.95 18.16 15.41
N THR A 98 2.68 17.82 15.49
CA THR A 98 2.20 16.44 15.75
C THR A 98 1.91 15.66 14.46
N ASN A 99 2.08 16.28 13.31
CA ASN A 99 1.82 15.64 12.03
C ASN A 99 3.09 14.97 11.51
N GLU A 100 2.91 13.81 10.90
CA GLU A 100 3.94 13.07 10.18
C GLU A 100 3.72 13.18 8.70
N TYR A 101 4.79 13.22 7.90
CA TYR A 101 4.70 13.21 6.45
C TYR A 101 5.87 12.45 5.82
N ASP A 102 5.59 11.81 4.70
CA ASP A 102 6.58 11.15 3.87
C ASP A 102 6.57 11.74 2.45
N LEU A 103 7.76 11.86 1.88
CA LEU A 103 7.98 12.19 0.47
C LEU A 103 8.77 11.06 -0.17
N LEU A 104 8.25 10.49 -1.25
CA LEU A 104 8.87 9.39 -2.00
C LEU A 104 9.22 9.87 -3.41
N LEU A 105 10.45 9.59 -3.82
CA LEU A 105 10.93 9.69 -5.20
C LEU A 105 11.52 8.35 -5.57
N ALA A 106 11.05 7.74 -6.66
CA ALA A 106 11.58 6.46 -7.11
C ALA A 106 11.59 6.35 -8.64
N GLU A 107 12.51 5.52 -9.11
CA GLU A 107 12.46 4.84 -10.39
C GLU A 107 12.26 3.35 -10.09
N HIS A 108 11.14 2.79 -10.54
CA HIS A 108 10.71 1.44 -10.19
C HIS A 108 10.23 0.71 -11.43
N TYR A 109 10.96 -0.32 -11.84
CA TYR A 109 10.73 -1.01 -13.12
C TYR A 109 10.72 -0.06 -14.32
N GLY A 110 11.65 0.91 -14.36
CA GLY A 110 11.77 1.91 -15.43
C GLY A 110 10.75 3.06 -15.33
N GLU A 111 9.78 2.99 -14.45
CA GLU A 111 8.73 4.00 -14.25
C GLU A 111 9.12 4.99 -13.14
N ARG A 112 8.78 6.27 -13.33
CA ARG A 112 8.96 7.29 -12.30
C ARG A 112 7.80 7.29 -11.33
N VAL A 113 8.11 7.23 -10.03
CA VAL A 113 7.12 7.21 -8.96
C VAL A 113 7.35 8.38 -8.02
N LEU A 114 6.29 9.15 -7.77
CA LEU A 114 6.25 10.19 -6.73
C LEU A 114 5.20 9.81 -5.70
N GLY A 115 5.55 9.88 -4.42
CA GLY A 115 4.64 9.58 -3.33
C GLY A 115 4.60 10.67 -2.27
N LEU A 116 3.41 10.92 -1.75
CA LEU A 116 3.15 11.78 -0.60
C LEU A 116 2.32 10.98 0.39
N ALA A 117 2.72 10.99 1.66
CA ALA A 117 1.93 10.42 2.72
C ALA A 117 1.87 11.39 3.91
N ALA A 118 0.78 11.37 4.63
CA ALA A 118 0.63 12.15 5.86
C ALA A 118 -0.23 11.42 6.89
N SER A 119 0.09 11.62 8.17
CA SER A 119 -0.77 11.25 9.27
C SER A 119 -0.88 12.38 10.30
N THR A 120 -2.07 12.51 10.89
CA THR A 120 -2.35 13.54 11.92
C THR A 120 -3.36 13.06 12.92
N ASP A 121 -3.22 13.47 14.17
CA ASP A 121 -4.29 13.37 15.17
C ASP A 121 -5.14 14.65 15.10
N PHE A 122 -6.43 14.47 14.85
CA PHE A 122 -7.40 15.56 14.89
C PHE A 122 -8.70 15.08 15.56
N GLY A 123 -9.06 15.72 16.67
CA GLY A 123 -10.29 15.39 17.41
C GLY A 123 -10.25 14.00 18.06
N GLY A 124 -9.07 13.47 18.40
CA GLY A 124 -8.86 12.14 18.96
C GLY A 124 -8.96 11.01 17.94
N ALA A 125 -9.12 11.36 16.66
CA ALA A 125 -9.06 10.43 15.55
C ALA A 125 -7.74 10.56 14.80
N ILE A 126 -7.17 9.45 14.36
CA ILE A 126 -5.96 9.44 13.54
C ILE A 126 -6.38 9.40 12.07
N TRP A 127 -6.09 10.47 11.37
CA TRP A 127 -6.29 10.61 9.92
C TRP A 127 -5.01 10.22 9.20
N ARG A 128 -5.13 9.43 8.13
CA ARG A 128 -4.02 8.98 7.31
C ARG A 128 -4.35 9.12 5.83
N GLY A 129 -3.35 9.38 5.03
CA GLY A 129 -3.53 9.42 3.59
C GLY A 129 -2.21 9.25 2.87
N ASP A 130 -2.26 8.51 1.76
CA ASP A 130 -1.16 8.39 0.80
C ASP A 130 -1.67 8.74 -0.58
N LEU A 131 -0.84 9.39 -1.37
CA LEU A 131 -1.04 9.69 -2.78
C LEU A 131 0.20 9.29 -3.54
N VAL A 132 0.03 8.48 -4.57
CA VAL A 132 1.11 8.02 -5.44
C VAL A 132 0.80 8.37 -6.89
N TRP A 133 1.74 8.98 -7.55
CA TRP A 133 1.75 9.23 -8.97
C TRP A 133 2.81 8.36 -9.63
N THR A 134 2.44 7.67 -10.69
CA THR A 134 3.34 6.83 -11.49
C THR A 134 3.26 7.29 -12.94
N ASP A 135 4.42 7.51 -13.55
CA ASP A 135 4.57 7.86 -14.96
C ASP A 135 4.89 6.58 -15.74
N THR A 136 3.90 6.04 -16.41
CA THR A 136 4.01 4.82 -17.21
C THR A 136 4.15 5.17 -18.69
N ASP A 137 4.50 4.21 -19.52
CA ASP A 137 4.58 4.38 -21.00
C ASP A 137 3.24 4.81 -21.61
N ASP A 138 2.12 4.40 -21.00
CA ASP A 138 0.76 4.72 -21.47
C ASP A 138 0.20 6.01 -20.86
N GLY A 139 0.93 6.66 -19.94
CA GLY A 139 0.56 7.93 -19.32
C GLY A 139 0.67 7.94 -17.79
N SER A 140 0.17 9.00 -17.18
CA SER A 140 0.25 9.20 -15.73
C SER A 140 -0.92 8.56 -15.00
N ILE A 141 -0.62 7.78 -13.96
CA ILE A 141 -1.60 7.06 -13.14
C ILE A 141 -1.47 7.51 -11.68
N PHE A 142 -2.62 7.73 -11.03
CA PHE A 142 -2.68 8.09 -9.61
C PHE A 142 -3.33 6.96 -8.82
N SER A 143 -2.76 6.68 -7.65
CA SER A 143 -3.38 5.82 -6.63
C SER A 143 -3.39 6.56 -5.30
N ALA A 144 -4.44 6.38 -4.51
CA ALA A 144 -4.58 7.09 -3.25
C ALA A 144 -5.31 6.26 -2.21
N VAL A 145 -4.91 6.40 -0.95
CA VAL A 145 -5.66 5.89 0.21
C VAL A 145 -5.95 7.03 1.17
N ALA A 146 -7.15 7.01 1.75
CA ALA A 146 -7.53 7.89 2.84
C ALA A 146 -8.17 7.08 3.95
N GLY A 147 -7.69 7.23 5.18
CA GLY A 147 -8.09 6.44 6.32
C GLY A 147 -8.35 7.25 7.56
N LEU A 148 -9.23 6.73 8.40
CA LEU A 148 -9.61 7.28 9.70
C LEU A 148 -9.62 6.17 10.73
N GLY A 149 -8.84 6.32 11.80
CA GLY A 149 -8.83 5.42 12.95
C GLY A 149 -9.32 6.12 14.21
N TYR A 150 -10.13 5.43 15.00
CA TYR A 150 -10.65 5.97 16.24
C TYR A 150 -10.77 4.90 17.33
N SER A 151 -10.55 5.30 18.58
CA SER A 151 -10.71 4.43 19.75
C SER A 151 -11.72 5.03 20.72
N TRP A 152 -12.60 4.19 21.27
CA TRP A 152 -13.64 4.62 22.21
C TRP A 152 -13.94 3.53 23.24
N VAL A 153 -14.66 3.89 24.30
CA VAL A 153 -15.12 2.96 25.32
C VAL A 153 -16.65 2.92 25.34
N ILE A 154 -17.23 1.74 25.09
CA ILE A 154 -18.67 1.50 25.16
C ILE A 154 -18.92 0.30 26.06
N ALA A 155 -19.85 0.42 27.02
CA ALA A 155 -20.24 -0.64 27.94
C ALA A 155 -19.03 -1.27 28.70
N ARG A 156 -18.04 -0.48 29.06
CA ARG A 156 -16.78 -0.88 29.73
C ARG A 156 -15.83 -1.73 28.87
N HIS A 157 -16.07 -1.84 27.57
CA HIS A 157 -15.17 -2.49 26.63
C HIS A 157 -14.43 -1.44 25.81
N ASN A 158 -13.16 -1.68 25.57
CA ASN A 158 -12.37 -0.89 24.63
C ASN A 158 -12.73 -1.30 23.21
N TRP A 159 -13.03 -0.31 22.39
CA TRP A 159 -13.28 -0.46 20.97
C TRP A 159 -12.21 0.31 20.22
N ASN A 160 -11.67 -0.29 19.17
CA ASN A 160 -10.78 0.35 18.22
C ASN A 160 -11.27 0.02 16.83
N GLY A 161 -11.40 1.02 16.00
CA GLY A 161 -11.83 0.81 14.62
C GLY A 161 -11.13 1.74 13.67
N PHE A 162 -11.06 1.33 12.41
CA PHE A 162 -10.65 2.19 11.33
C PHE A 162 -11.50 1.94 10.08
N LEU A 163 -11.51 2.94 9.20
CA LEU A 163 -12.12 2.93 7.88
C LEU A 163 -11.10 3.46 6.89
N GLU A 164 -10.92 2.76 5.77
CA GLU A 164 -10.07 3.20 4.66
C GLU A 164 -10.83 3.13 3.34
N TYR A 165 -10.69 4.18 2.54
CA TYR A 165 -11.05 4.20 1.13
C TYR A 165 -9.78 4.16 0.29
N TYR A 166 -9.74 3.28 -0.70
CA TYR A 166 -8.63 3.13 -1.64
C TYR A 166 -9.10 3.35 -3.07
N TYR A 167 -8.42 4.26 -3.75
CA TYR A 167 -8.47 4.45 -5.19
C TYR A 167 -7.24 3.83 -5.83
N ASN A 168 -7.44 2.75 -6.56
CA ASN A 168 -6.41 2.06 -7.34
C ASN A 168 -6.45 2.56 -8.79
N GLY A 169 -5.53 3.44 -9.18
CA GLY A 169 -5.49 4.00 -10.52
C GLY A 169 -5.26 2.97 -11.63
N PHE A 170 -4.57 1.87 -11.32
CA PHE A 170 -4.34 0.75 -12.23
C PHE A 170 -5.54 -0.20 -12.32
N GLY A 171 -6.44 -0.14 -11.36
CA GLY A 171 -7.56 -1.07 -11.24
C GLY A 171 -8.59 -0.94 -12.37
N GLN A 172 -9.31 -2.02 -12.60
CA GLN A 172 -10.40 -2.10 -13.55
C GLN A 172 -11.50 -1.09 -13.19
N SER A 173 -11.92 -0.27 -14.16
CA SER A 173 -12.88 0.80 -13.96
C SER A 173 -14.34 0.37 -14.10
N ASP A 174 -14.58 -0.80 -14.65
CA ASP A 174 -15.88 -1.44 -14.83
C ASP A 174 -15.97 -2.76 -14.04
N SER A 175 -17.07 -3.46 -14.14
CA SER A 175 -17.30 -4.74 -13.48
C SER A 175 -16.96 -5.96 -14.33
N ASP A 176 -16.29 -5.76 -15.47
CA ASP A 176 -15.84 -6.88 -16.31
C ASP A 176 -14.51 -7.44 -15.81
N TYR A 177 -14.60 -8.37 -14.88
CA TYR A 177 -13.46 -9.14 -14.37
C TYR A 177 -13.25 -10.48 -15.10
N SER A 178 -13.84 -10.64 -16.30
CA SER A 178 -13.53 -11.77 -17.17
C SER A 178 -12.07 -11.75 -17.64
N ALA A 179 -11.58 -12.89 -18.11
CA ALA A 179 -10.23 -12.97 -18.67
C ALA A 179 -10.01 -11.98 -19.84
N ALA A 180 -11.05 -11.74 -20.65
CA ALA A 180 -11.01 -10.78 -21.75
C ALA A 180 -10.99 -9.33 -21.25
N GLY A 181 -11.82 -8.98 -20.26
CA GLY A 181 -11.84 -7.66 -19.64
C GLY A 181 -10.51 -7.32 -18.96
N LEU A 182 -9.94 -8.25 -18.20
CA LEU A 182 -8.63 -8.07 -17.58
C LEU A 182 -7.50 -7.98 -18.61
N ALA A 183 -7.55 -8.75 -19.69
CA ALA A 183 -6.55 -8.67 -20.77
C ALA A 183 -6.56 -7.31 -21.50
N ALA A 184 -7.64 -6.54 -21.42
CA ALA A 184 -7.73 -5.19 -21.94
C ALA A 184 -7.01 -4.14 -21.03
N ASN A 185 -6.51 -4.54 -19.86
CA ASN A 185 -5.77 -3.69 -18.94
C ASN A 185 -4.38 -4.28 -18.63
N PRO A 186 -3.41 -4.15 -19.58
CA PRO A 186 -2.08 -4.74 -19.44
C PRO A 186 -1.29 -4.18 -18.25
N GLU A 187 -1.47 -2.91 -17.90
CA GLU A 187 -0.85 -2.26 -16.77
C GLU A 187 -1.21 -2.95 -15.43
N LEU A 188 -2.50 -3.27 -15.25
CA LEU A 188 -2.96 -4.01 -14.08
C LEU A 188 -2.36 -5.42 -14.03
N LEU A 189 -2.39 -6.14 -15.16
CA LEU A 189 -1.88 -7.52 -15.23
C LEU A 189 -0.39 -7.60 -14.94
N GLN A 190 0.38 -6.65 -15.45
CA GLN A 190 1.82 -6.58 -15.21
C GLN A 190 2.13 -6.41 -13.72
N ARG A 191 1.42 -5.51 -13.03
CA ARG A 191 1.60 -5.26 -11.61
C ARG A 191 1.16 -6.43 -10.73
N LEU A 192 0.07 -7.09 -11.10
CA LEU A 192 -0.35 -8.33 -10.44
C LEU A 192 0.72 -9.43 -10.60
N ALA A 193 1.29 -9.57 -11.79
CA ALA A 193 2.34 -10.56 -12.05
C ALA A 193 3.64 -10.27 -11.28
N ARG A 194 3.99 -9.00 -11.10
CA ARG A 194 5.15 -8.56 -10.30
C ARG A 194 4.89 -8.61 -8.79
N GLY A 195 3.64 -8.79 -8.35
CA GLY A 195 3.26 -8.75 -6.93
C GLY A 195 3.25 -7.32 -6.34
N GLU A 196 3.13 -6.30 -7.19
CA GLU A 196 3.02 -4.89 -6.78
C GLU A 196 1.58 -4.53 -6.38
N LEU A 197 0.60 -5.28 -6.86
CA LEU A 197 -0.82 -5.13 -6.56
C LEU A 197 -1.48 -6.48 -6.29
N PHE A 198 -2.55 -6.45 -5.49
CA PHE A 198 -3.42 -7.60 -5.20
C PHE A 198 -4.88 -7.30 -5.50
N ASN A 199 -5.22 -6.04 -5.74
CA ASN A 199 -6.58 -5.55 -5.94
C ASN A 199 -6.83 -5.28 -7.42
N ILE A 200 -7.81 -5.97 -8.02
CA ILE A 200 -8.11 -5.87 -9.46
C ILE A 200 -9.06 -4.71 -9.80
N GLY A 201 -9.89 -4.27 -8.87
CA GLY A 201 -10.83 -3.15 -9.09
C GLY A 201 -10.21 -1.80 -8.78
N ARG A 202 -10.94 -0.74 -9.11
CA ARG A 202 -10.49 0.64 -8.95
C ARG A 202 -10.86 1.26 -7.60
N HIS A 203 -11.96 0.87 -6.99
CA HIS A 203 -12.49 1.50 -5.79
C HIS A 203 -12.76 0.47 -4.70
N TYR A 204 -12.13 0.64 -3.56
CA TYR A 204 -12.30 -0.23 -2.39
C TYR A 204 -12.63 0.55 -1.14
N LEU A 205 -13.43 -0.07 -0.29
CA LEU A 205 -13.65 0.36 1.08
C LEU A 205 -13.25 -0.79 2.00
N GLY A 206 -12.41 -0.50 2.97
CA GLY A 206 -11.97 -1.46 3.97
C GLY A 206 -12.21 -0.94 5.37
N THR A 207 -12.62 -1.81 6.28
CA THR A 207 -12.81 -1.45 7.69
C THR A 207 -12.46 -2.62 8.60
N SER A 208 -11.95 -2.29 9.76
CA SER A 208 -11.73 -3.23 10.86
C SER A 208 -12.30 -2.63 12.13
N LEU A 209 -12.88 -3.49 12.96
CA LEU A 209 -13.41 -3.12 14.27
C LEU A 209 -12.95 -4.15 15.30
N THR A 210 -12.15 -3.72 16.28
CA THR A 210 -11.71 -4.58 17.38
C THR A 210 -12.47 -4.25 18.64
N VAL A 211 -12.99 -5.24 19.31
CA VAL A 211 -13.56 -5.12 20.66
C VAL A 211 -12.84 -6.05 21.63
N GLU A 212 -12.37 -5.51 22.74
CA GLU A 212 -11.83 -6.28 23.85
C GLU A 212 -12.97 -6.78 24.73
N LEU A 213 -13.34 -8.06 24.58
CA LEU A 213 -14.40 -8.69 25.35
C LEU A 213 -13.93 -8.99 26.78
N THR A 214 -12.68 -9.41 26.92
CA THR A 214 -11.96 -9.58 28.19
C THR A 214 -10.50 -9.18 28.00
N PRO A 215 -9.68 -9.02 29.07
CA PRO A 215 -8.24 -8.73 28.92
C PRO A 215 -7.45 -9.77 28.10
N LEU A 216 -8.02 -10.98 27.92
CA LEU A 216 -7.37 -12.07 27.17
C LEU A 216 -8.13 -12.45 25.90
N LEU A 217 -9.24 -11.79 25.59
CA LEU A 217 -10.06 -12.12 24.41
C LEU A 217 -10.50 -10.86 23.69
N SER A 218 -10.11 -10.74 22.43
CA SER A 218 -10.59 -9.72 21.52
C SER A 218 -11.29 -10.35 20.32
N PHE A 219 -12.22 -9.62 19.72
CA PHE A 219 -12.91 -9.97 18.49
C PHE A 219 -12.69 -8.87 17.45
N THR A 220 -12.17 -9.24 16.27
CA THR A 220 -11.78 -8.28 15.22
C THR A 220 -12.36 -8.69 13.86
N PRO A 221 -13.59 -8.30 13.52
CA PRO A 221 -14.11 -8.44 12.17
C PRO A 221 -13.44 -7.44 11.22
N ASN A 222 -13.11 -7.93 10.01
CA ASN A 222 -12.60 -7.13 8.90
C ASN A 222 -13.58 -7.24 7.73
N ILE A 223 -13.86 -6.13 7.05
CA ILE A 223 -14.74 -6.07 5.89
C ILE A 223 -14.01 -5.37 4.76
N PHE A 224 -14.01 -6.01 3.58
CA PHE A 224 -13.45 -5.47 2.34
C PHE A 224 -14.54 -5.45 1.27
N ILE A 225 -14.68 -4.31 0.60
CA ILE A 225 -15.72 -4.09 -0.38
C ILE A 225 -15.11 -3.50 -1.65
N ASN A 226 -15.32 -4.17 -2.79
CA ASN A 226 -15.12 -3.58 -4.10
C ASN A 226 -16.40 -2.83 -4.49
N LEU A 227 -16.32 -1.51 -4.52
CA LEU A 227 -17.48 -0.65 -4.73
C LEU A 227 -18.06 -0.79 -6.16
N ILE A 228 -17.23 -1.05 -7.17
CA ILE A 228 -17.69 -1.23 -8.55
C ILE A 228 -18.61 -2.45 -8.65
N THR A 229 -18.22 -3.58 -8.05
CA THR A 229 -19.02 -4.81 -8.07
C THR A 229 -20.37 -4.62 -7.39
N ILE A 230 -20.41 -3.90 -6.28
CA ILE A 230 -21.66 -3.62 -5.56
C ILE A 230 -22.58 -2.73 -6.40
N PHE A 231 -22.07 -1.62 -6.92
CA PHE A 231 -22.90 -0.68 -7.71
C PHE A 231 -23.41 -1.32 -9.00
N SER A 232 -22.62 -2.15 -9.69
CA SER A 232 -23.07 -2.86 -10.89
C SER A 232 -24.19 -3.87 -10.56
N SER A 233 -24.13 -4.56 -9.44
CA SER A 233 -25.16 -5.50 -8.99
C SER A 233 -26.50 -4.81 -8.64
N PHE A 234 -26.45 -3.61 -8.08
CA PHE A 234 -27.65 -2.79 -7.84
C PHE A 234 -28.23 -2.21 -9.12
N GLY A 235 -27.42 -1.71 -10.04
CA GLY A 235 -27.85 -1.18 -11.34
C GLY A 235 -28.55 -2.22 -12.20
N SER A 236 -28.07 -3.46 -12.24
CA SER A 236 -28.69 -4.56 -12.97
C SER A 236 -30.06 -4.97 -12.38
N ARG A 237 -30.24 -4.91 -11.06
CA ARG A 237 -31.52 -5.17 -10.39
C ARG A 237 -32.54 -4.06 -10.59
N ALA A 238 -32.13 -2.80 -10.58
CA ALA A 238 -33.01 -1.67 -10.81
C ALA A 238 -33.50 -1.61 -12.28
N GLY A 239 -32.64 -1.92 -13.25
CA GLY A 239 -33.01 -2.00 -14.66
C GLY A 239 -34.00 -3.12 -15.02
N GLY A 240 -34.09 -4.18 -14.20
CA GLY A 240 -35.05 -5.27 -14.33
C GLY A 240 -36.46 -4.94 -13.84
N ILE A 241 -36.64 -3.90 -13.02
CA ILE A 241 -37.95 -3.52 -12.45
C ILE A 241 -38.72 -2.59 -13.41
N PHE A 242 -38.09 -1.96 -14.39
CA PHE A 242 -38.71 -1.03 -15.35
C PHE A 242 -38.94 -1.65 -16.75
N LYS A 243 -38.82 -2.96 -16.91
CA LYS A 243 -39.19 -3.67 -18.14
C LYS A 243 -40.44 -4.54 -17.92
N HIS A 244 -41.56 -3.93 -17.68
CA HIS A 244 -42.91 -4.50 -17.88
C HIS A 244 -43.87 -3.44 -18.33
#